data_f5578e3c3e982d986500bbb3c98f4671
#
_entry.id   f5578e3c3e982d986500bbb3c98f4671
#
_cell.length_a   1.000
_cell.length_b   1.000
_cell.length_c   1.000
_cell.angle_alpha   90.00
_cell.angle_beta   90.00
_cell.angle_gamma   90.00
#
_symmetry.space_group_name_H-M   'P 1'
#
loop_
_entity.id
_entity.type
_entity.pdbx_description
1 polymer ?
#
loop_
_entity_poly.entity_id
_entity_poly.type
_entity_poly.pdbx_seq_one_letter_code
_entity_poly.pdbx_strand_id
1 'polypeptide(L)' 'MTEEVKPTRIIDARGSYCPGPLMELIKTYKQSKVGDIISLYSADSGTKVDAPAWVKKSGNELIGVYDRDGYFEIVIRKIR' A
#
# COMPACT_ATOMS: atom_id res chain seq x y z
N MET A 1 22.47 -3.38 -11.99
CA MET A 1 21.17 -3.96 -12.31
C MET A 1 20.13 -3.45 -11.35
N THR A 2 19.04 -3.00 -11.89
CA THR A 2 17.98 -2.47 -11.08
C THR A 2 17.06 -3.60 -10.64
N GLU A 3 16.85 -3.69 -9.35
CA GLU A 3 15.94 -4.67 -8.81
C GLU A 3 14.55 -4.08 -8.83
N GLU A 4 13.68 -4.68 -9.59
CA GLU A 4 12.29 -4.28 -9.51
C GLU A 4 11.65 -4.97 -8.33
N VAL A 5 11.05 -4.18 -7.47
CA VAL A 5 10.30 -4.71 -6.34
C VAL A 5 8.96 -5.19 -6.87
N LYS A 6 8.79 -6.50 -6.88
CA LYS A 6 7.53 -7.08 -7.34
C LYS A 6 6.61 -7.31 -6.17
N PRO A 7 5.40 -6.72 -6.19
CA PRO A 7 4.48 -6.93 -5.08
C PRO A 7 4.00 -8.37 -5.03
N THR A 8 3.95 -8.90 -3.82
CA THR A 8 3.38 -10.21 -3.57
C THR A 8 1.86 -10.15 -3.67
N ARG A 9 1.29 -9.02 -3.26
CA ARG A 9 -0.15 -8.80 -3.29
C ARG A 9 -0.44 -7.42 -3.85
N ILE A 10 -1.48 -7.33 -4.66
CA ILE A 10 -1.91 -6.05 -5.25
C ILE A 10 -3.34 -5.80 -4.84
N ILE A 11 -3.60 -4.60 -4.33
CA ILE A 11 -4.93 -4.15 -3.97
C ILE A 11 -5.33 -3.05 -4.92
N ASP A 12 -6.36 -3.27 -5.71
CA ASP A 12 -6.87 -2.26 -6.63
C ASP A 12 -8.08 -1.59 -5.97
N ALA A 13 -7.83 -0.44 -5.37
CA ALA A 13 -8.88 0.32 -4.69
C ALA A 13 -9.12 1.66 -5.39
N ARG A 14 -8.90 1.73 -6.69
CA ARG A 14 -8.99 2.99 -7.42
C ARG A 14 -10.40 3.56 -7.47
N GLY A 15 -11.42 2.73 -7.32
CA GLY A 15 -12.79 3.20 -7.28
C GLY A 15 -13.34 3.45 -5.89
N SER A 16 -12.51 3.30 -4.87
CA SER A 16 -12.94 3.42 -3.47
C SER A 16 -12.38 4.68 -2.84
N TYR A 17 -13.05 5.14 -1.79
CA TYR A 17 -12.65 6.33 -1.04
C TYR A 17 -12.41 5.97 0.42
N CYS A 18 -11.54 6.76 1.07
CA CYS A 18 -11.21 6.57 2.48
C CYS A 18 -12.50 6.53 3.32
N PRO A 19 -12.65 5.57 4.26
CA PRO A 19 -11.59 4.66 4.73
C PRO A 19 -11.47 3.35 3.96
N GLY A 20 -12.17 3.19 2.84
CA GLY A 20 -12.19 1.93 2.10
C GLY A 20 -10.82 1.39 1.72
N PRO A 21 -9.98 2.17 0.99
CA PRO A 21 -8.65 1.67 0.60
C PRO A 21 -7.77 1.32 1.80
N LEU A 22 -7.82 2.12 2.85
CA LEU A 22 -7.04 1.87 4.05
C LEU A 22 -7.48 0.58 4.73
N MET A 23 -8.80 0.35 4.80
CA MET A 23 -9.32 -0.87 5.40
C MET A 23 -8.92 -2.10 4.60
N GLU A 24 -8.92 -1.99 3.27
CA GLU A 24 -8.47 -3.08 2.41
C GLU A 24 -6.99 -3.37 2.62
N LEU A 25 -6.20 -2.33 2.78
CA LEU A 25 -4.78 -2.47 3.06
C LEU A 25 -4.56 -3.22 4.37
N ILE A 26 -5.26 -2.81 5.42
CA ILE A 26 -5.11 -3.43 6.74
C ILE A 26 -5.52 -4.90 6.68
N LYS A 27 -6.63 -5.20 6.00
CA LYS A 27 -7.11 -6.56 5.87
C LYS A 27 -6.08 -7.43 5.14
N THR A 28 -5.55 -6.94 4.03
CA THR A 28 -4.55 -7.67 3.27
C THR A 28 -3.27 -7.85 4.07
N TYR A 29 -2.88 -6.81 4.80
CA TYR A 29 -1.71 -6.87 5.67
C TYR A 29 -1.84 -8.01 6.69
N LYS A 30 -3.00 -8.14 7.30
CA LYS A 30 -3.23 -9.17 8.31
C LYS A 30 -3.16 -10.58 7.72
N GLN A 31 -3.47 -10.71 6.43
CA GLN A 31 -3.42 -12.00 5.74
C GLN A 31 -2.06 -12.28 5.13
N SER A 32 -1.15 -11.32 5.18
CA SER A 32 0.16 -11.43 4.57
C SER A 32 1.19 -11.99 5.54
N LYS A 33 2.29 -12.46 5.00
CA LYS A 33 3.41 -12.97 5.79
C LYS A 33 4.51 -11.93 5.85
N VAL A 34 5.35 -12.02 6.87
CA VAL A 34 6.51 -11.16 6.98
C VAL A 34 7.37 -11.34 5.72
N GLY A 35 7.75 -10.23 5.12
CA GLY A 35 8.51 -10.24 3.88
C GLY A 35 7.65 -10.00 2.65
N ASP A 36 6.32 -10.11 2.77
CA ASP A 36 5.43 -9.84 1.64
C ASP A 36 5.44 -8.35 1.29
N ILE A 37 5.31 -8.09 0.01
CA ILE A 37 5.24 -6.73 -0.51
C ILE A 37 3.84 -6.50 -1.02
N ILE A 38 3.21 -5.44 -0.52
CA ILE A 38 1.83 -5.11 -0.84
C ILE A 38 1.81 -3.80 -1.62
N SER A 39 1.13 -3.82 -2.75
CA SER A 39 0.95 -2.62 -3.57
C SER A 39 -0.52 -2.22 -3.51
N LEU A 40 -0.78 -0.98 -3.12
CA LEU A 40 -2.13 -0.43 -3.01
C LEU A 40 -2.33 0.63 -4.07
N TYR A 41 -3.28 0.42 -4.96
CA TYR A 41 -3.65 1.41 -5.96
C TYR A 41 -4.85 2.20 -5.46
N SER A 42 -4.75 3.51 -5.46
CA SER A 42 -5.84 4.37 -5.02
C SER A 42 -5.82 5.69 -5.77
N ALA A 43 -6.99 6.27 -5.94
CA ALA A 43 -7.12 7.62 -6.49
C ALA A 43 -7.60 8.60 -5.43
N ASP A 44 -7.76 8.14 -4.19
CA ASP A 44 -8.26 8.97 -3.10
C ASP A 44 -7.11 9.67 -2.39
N SER A 45 -7.13 11.01 -2.38
CA SER A 45 -6.05 11.78 -1.78
C SER A 45 -5.93 11.56 -0.27
N GLY A 46 -7.03 11.25 0.41
CA GLY A 46 -6.98 10.93 1.83
C GLY A 46 -6.15 9.68 2.10
N THR A 47 -6.30 8.68 1.24
CA THR A 47 -5.53 7.45 1.36
C THR A 47 -4.04 7.71 1.13
N LYS A 48 -3.71 8.63 0.22
CA LYS A 48 -2.32 8.97 -0.05
C LYS A 48 -1.61 9.50 1.19
N VAL A 49 -2.35 10.15 2.08
CA VAL A 49 -1.82 10.66 3.34
C VAL A 49 -1.90 9.60 4.43
N ASP A 50 -3.06 8.95 4.55
CA ASP A 50 -3.33 8.07 5.67
C ASP A 50 -2.60 6.74 5.60
N ALA A 51 -2.47 6.15 4.41
CA ALA A 51 -1.84 4.85 4.29
C ALA A 51 -0.35 4.88 4.67
N PRO A 52 0.45 5.83 4.16
CA PRO A 52 1.84 5.91 4.60
C PRO A 52 1.98 6.15 6.10
N ALA A 53 1.10 6.97 6.67
CA ALA A 53 1.12 7.22 8.10
C ALA A 53 0.85 5.94 8.89
N TRP A 54 -0.14 5.16 8.44
CA TRP A 54 -0.45 3.89 9.08
C TRP A 54 0.71 2.91 8.96
N VAL A 55 1.37 2.85 7.80
CA VAL A 55 2.51 1.96 7.61
C VAL A 55 3.62 2.27 8.60
N LYS A 56 3.95 3.54 8.77
CA LYS A 56 4.98 3.94 9.72
C LYS A 56 4.57 3.64 11.14
N LYS A 57 3.31 3.91 11.46
CA LYS A 57 2.80 3.70 12.82
C LYS A 57 2.76 2.22 13.16
N SER A 58 2.49 1.36 12.20
CA SER A 58 2.46 -0.08 12.43
C SER A 58 3.84 -0.71 12.49
N GLY A 59 4.89 0.06 12.15
CA GLY A 59 6.24 -0.44 12.22
C GLY A 59 6.69 -1.21 10.99
N ASN A 60 6.00 -1.06 9.88
CA ASN A 60 6.37 -1.71 8.63
C ASN A 60 7.17 -0.76 7.75
N GLU A 61 7.68 -1.28 6.65
CA GLU A 61 8.51 -0.49 5.74
C GLU A 61 7.68 0.09 4.62
N LEU A 62 7.74 1.42 4.45
CA LEU A 62 7.15 2.07 3.30
C LEU A 62 8.20 2.13 2.20
N ILE A 63 8.02 1.34 1.15
CA ILE A 63 8.97 1.30 0.05
C ILE A 63 8.86 2.58 -0.78
N GLY A 64 7.64 3.01 -1.07
CA GLY A 64 7.47 4.25 -1.79
C GLY A 64 6.03 4.55 -2.12
N VAL A 65 5.79 5.78 -2.54
CA VAL A 65 4.50 6.23 -3.06
C VAL A 65 4.78 6.76 -4.46
N TYR A 66 4.15 6.16 -5.46
CA TYR A 66 4.42 6.48 -6.84
C TYR A 66 3.18 7.04 -7.51
N ASP A 67 3.33 8.18 -8.17
CA ASP A 67 2.23 8.75 -8.95
C ASP A 67 2.15 8.00 -10.28
N ARG A 68 0.94 7.55 -10.60
CA ARG A 68 0.65 6.88 -11.85
C ARG A 68 -0.33 7.74 -12.65
N ASP A 69 -0.76 7.21 -13.76
CA ASP A 69 -1.68 7.94 -14.62
C ASP A 69 -3.09 7.85 -14.07
N GLY A 70 -3.53 8.91 -13.39
CA GLY A 70 -4.87 8.98 -12.81
C GLY A 70 -5.05 8.32 -11.47
N TYR A 71 -3.96 7.79 -10.89
CA TYR A 71 -4.01 7.18 -9.56
C TYR A 71 -2.60 7.16 -8.97
N PHE A 72 -2.45 6.61 -7.77
CA PHE A 72 -1.13 6.43 -7.18
C PHE A 72 -1.00 5.02 -6.61
N GLU A 73 0.25 4.60 -6.48
CA GLU A 73 0.59 3.28 -5.97
C GLU A 73 1.40 3.43 -4.69
N ILE A 74 0.93 2.82 -3.61
CA ILE A 74 1.62 2.82 -2.33
C ILE A 74 2.17 1.42 -2.13
N VAL A 75 3.50 1.31 -2.03
CA VAL A 75 4.18 0.01 -1.93
C VAL A 75 4.77 -0.11 -0.54
N ILE A 76 4.40 -1.19 0.14
CA ILE A 76 4.86 -1.44 1.50
C ILE A 76 5.38 -2.86 1.63
N ARG A 77 6.30 -3.04 2.59
CA ARG A 77 6.81 -4.37 2.93
C ARG A 77 6.43 -4.69 4.35
N LYS A 78 5.85 -5.87 4.55
CA LYS A 78 5.50 -6.32 5.89
C LYS A 78 6.74 -6.88 6.57
N ILE A 79 7.15 -6.24 7.68
CA ILE A 79 8.34 -6.66 8.42
C ILE A 79 8.00 -7.10 9.84
N ARG A 80 6.72 -7.07 10.20
CA ARG A 80 6.29 -7.51 11.55
C ARG A 80 5.10 -8.41 11.47
#